data_cb2e8e49a51d5e4619ebfaf238901bd7
#
_entry.id   cb2e8e49a51d5e4619ebfaf238901bd7
#
_cell.length_a   1.000
_cell.length_b   1.000
_cell.length_c   1.000
_cell.angle_alpha   90.00
_cell.angle_beta   90.00
_cell.angle_gamma   90.00
#
_symmetry.space_group_name_H-M   'P 1'
#
loop_
_entity.id
_entity.type
_entity.pdbx_description
1 polymer ?
#
loop_
_entity_poly.entity_id
_entity_poly.type
_entity_poly.pdbx_seq_one_letter_code
_entity_poly.pdbx_strand_id
1 'polypeptide(L)'
;MAQTPEDRPEAKMDANNLYREEVITDRRVGTLRMMTPLKSDGTVDSAREPLFIGEAQIMTNAGPLPINFEIEAMNLADAVEKFGEAAKEGVERTVRELQELRRQQSSSIVVPGAGDRKSTV
;
A
#
# COMPACT_ATOMS: atom_id res chain seq x y z
N MET A 1 8.19 -14.18 28.63
CA MET A 1 8.03 -14.18 27.24
C MET A 1 7.57 -15.54 26.74
N ALA A 2 6.47 -15.56 26.10
CA ALA A 2 5.85 -16.82 25.79
C ALA A 2 6.44 -17.51 24.58
N GLN A 3 6.99 -16.76 23.66
CA GLN A 3 7.43 -17.33 22.40
C GLN A 3 8.88 -17.73 22.47
N THR A 4 9.17 -18.89 21.93
CA THR A 4 10.53 -19.31 21.75
C THR A 4 11.04 -18.77 20.42
N PRO A 5 12.37 -18.73 20.22
CA PRO A 5 12.90 -18.27 18.94
C PRO A 5 12.41 -19.07 17.73
N GLU A 6 12.07 -20.33 17.92
CA GLU A 6 11.59 -21.15 16.82
C GLU A 6 10.19 -20.77 16.35
N ASP A 7 9.41 -20.09 17.21
CA ASP A 7 8.01 -19.82 16.91
C ASP A 7 7.80 -18.51 16.17
N ARG A 8 8.84 -17.74 15.94
CA ARG A 8 8.72 -16.48 15.25
C ARG A 8 10.00 -16.19 14.49
N PRO A 9 9.88 -15.40 13.43
CA PRO A 9 11.05 -15.08 12.63
C PRO A 9 12.03 -14.22 13.41
N GLU A 10 13.28 -14.32 13.07
CA GLU A 10 14.29 -13.47 13.63
C GLU A 10 14.08 -12.03 13.18
N ALA A 11 14.35 -11.09 14.08
CA ALA A 11 14.29 -9.68 13.75
C ALA A 11 15.61 -9.28 13.12
N LYS A 12 15.84 -9.74 11.91
CA LYS A 12 17.11 -9.57 11.23
C LYS A 12 16.88 -8.84 9.92
N MET A 13 17.59 -7.73 9.75
CA MET A 13 17.46 -6.94 8.53
C MET A 13 18.22 -7.62 7.39
N ASP A 14 17.69 -7.44 6.20
CA ASP A 14 18.27 -7.99 4.98
C ASP A 14 19.24 -6.95 4.39
N ALA A 15 20.52 -7.21 4.56
CA ALA A 15 21.56 -6.26 4.12
C ALA A 15 21.61 -6.12 2.61
N ASN A 16 21.01 -7.05 1.88
CA ASN A 16 21.00 -6.98 0.41
C ASN A 16 19.77 -6.30 -0.14
N ASN A 17 18.92 -5.76 0.73
CA ASN A 17 17.65 -5.18 0.28
C ASN A 17 17.36 -3.89 1.02
N LEU A 18 18.38 -3.09 1.23
CA LEU A 18 18.25 -1.85 1.99
C LEU A 18 17.77 -0.72 1.11
N TYR A 19 17.00 0.19 1.71
CA TYR A 19 16.53 1.40 1.04
C TYR A 19 16.60 2.56 2.00
N ARG A 20 16.88 3.74 1.46
CA ARG A 20 16.67 4.99 2.16
C ARG A 20 15.29 5.50 1.78
N GLU A 21 14.46 5.74 2.76
CA GLU A 21 13.10 6.17 2.50
C GLU A 21 12.97 7.66 2.81
N GLU A 22 12.44 8.41 1.86
CA GLU A 22 12.22 9.84 1.99
C GLU A 22 10.77 10.15 1.68
N VAL A 23 10.19 11.03 2.50
CA VAL A 23 8.80 11.47 2.28
C VAL A 23 8.86 12.82 1.58
N ILE A 24 8.19 12.91 0.44
CA ILE A 24 8.21 14.10 -0.41
C ILE A 24 6.78 14.54 -0.62
N THR A 25 6.49 15.82 -0.39
CA THR A 25 5.15 16.34 -0.53
C THR A 25 5.22 17.75 -1.12
N ASP A 26 4.21 18.08 -1.94
CA ASP A 26 4.06 19.43 -2.44
C ASP A 26 3.19 20.28 -1.53
N ARG A 27 2.72 19.69 -0.41
CA ARG A 27 1.91 20.35 0.58
C ARG A 27 0.57 20.85 0.03
N ARG A 28 0.11 20.26 -1.04
CA ARG A 28 -1.17 20.62 -1.65
C ARG A 28 -1.99 19.40 -2.00
N VAL A 29 -1.48 18.59 -2.90
CA VAL A 29 -2.26 17.48 -3.45
C VAL A 29 -1.68 16.16 -3.04
N GLY A 30 -0.36 16.00 -3.10
CA GLY A 30 0.21 14.69 -3.04
C GLY A 30 1.33 14.54 -2.06
N THR A 31 1.50 13.31 -1.66
CA THR A 31 2.63 12.86 -0.86
C THR A 31 3.13 11.58 -1.51
N LEU A 32 4.43 11.46 -1.62
CA LEU A 32 4.98 10.21 -2.10
C LEU A 32 6.23 9.86 -1.30
N ARG A 33 6.51 8.59 -1.26
CA ARG A 33 7.71 8.09 -0.62
C ARG A 33 8.66 7.61 -1.70
N MET A 34 9.89 8.09 -1.63
CA MET A 34 10.94 7.70 -2.55
C MET A 34 11.89 6.78 -1.82
N MET A 35 12.05 5.58 -2.33
CA MET A 35 12.89 4.57 -1.72
C MET A 35 14.10 4.36 -2.59
N THR A 36 15.24 4.82 -2.12
CA THR A 36 16.49 4.74 -2.84
C THR A 36 17.26 3.50 -2.40
N PRO A 37 17.57 2.58 -3.30
CA PRO A 37 18.31 1.37 -2.93
C PRO A 37 19.71 1.70 -2.43
N LEU A 38 20.11 1.02 -1.38
CA LEU A 38 21.42 1.23 -0.78
C LEU A 38 22.20 -0.07 -0.73
N LYS A 39 23.50 0.07 -0.86
CA LYS A 39 24.42 -1.00 -0.53
C LYS A 39 24.57 -1.08 0.98
N SER A 40 25.14 -2.17 1.45
CA SER A 40 25.26 -2.37 2.88
C SER A 40 26.15 -1.32 3.55
N ASP A 41 27.00 -0.65 2.78
CA ASP A 41 27.84 0.42 3.33
C ASP A 41 27.14 1.77 3.31
N GLY A 42 25.89 1.84 2.87
CA GLY A 42 25.13 3.08 2.89
C GLY A 42 25.19 3.89 1.63
N THR A 43 26.00 3.49 0.66
CA THR A 43 26.03 4.20 -0.60
C THR A 43 24.91 3.73 -1.52
N VAL A 44 24.58 4.57 -2.51
CA VAL A 44 23.49 4.26 -3.42
C VAL A 44 23.88 3.06 -4.28
N ASP A 45 22.93 2.12 -4.40
CA ASP A 45 23.11 0.95 -5.22
C ASP A 45 22.46 1.20 -6.58
N SER A 46 23.28 1.59 -7.56
CA SER A 46 22.75 1.93 -8.88
C SER A 46 22.34 0.71 -9.69
N ALA A 47 22.63 -0.50 -9.20
CA ALA A 47 22.20 -1.71 -9.89
C ALA A 47 20.73 -2.05 -9.62
N ARG A 48 20.12 -1.44 -8.62
CA ARG A 48 18.71 -1.62 -8.30
C ARG A 48 17.96 -0.33 -8.57
N GLU A 49 16.70 -0.46 -8.92
CA GLU A 49 15.90 0.70 -9.26
C GLU A 49 15.24 1.30 -8.05
N PRO A 50 15.08 2.63 -8.01
CA PRO A 50 14.34 3.26 -6.94
C PRO A 50 12.86 2.89 -7.01
N LEU A 51 12.20 2.98 -5.87
CA LEU A 51 10.76 2.73 -5.80
C LEU A 51 10.08 4.03 -5.41
N PHE A 52 8.90 4.25 -5.98
CA PHE A 52 8.10 5.43 -5.69
C PHE A 52 6.70 4.98 -5.30
N ILE A 53 6.25 5.41 -4.13
CA ILE A 53 4.94 5.03 -3.62
C ILE A 53 4.17 6.29 -3.31
N GLY A 54 3.05 6.47 -3.99
CA GLY A 54 2.19 7.62 -3.75
C GLY A 54 1.16 7.31 -2.70
N GLU A 55 0.68 8.37 -2.04
CA GLU A 55 -0.36 8.26 -1.03
C GLU A 55 -1.47 9.24 -1.37
N ALA A 56 -2.71 8.78 -1.25
CA ALA A 56 -3.88 9.60 -1.46
C ALA A 56 -4.96 9.13 -0.51
N GLN A 57 -6.04 9.92 -0.43
CA GLN A 57 -7.17 9.56 0.42
C GLN A 57 -8.43 9.57 -0.40
N ILE A 58 -9.28 8.60 -0.13
CA ILE A 58 -10.61 8.52 -0.71
C ILE A 58 -11.61 8.80 0.39
N MET A 59 -12.58 9.68 0.11
CA MET A 59 -13.64 9.92 1.07
C MET A 59 -14.69 8.83 0.94
N THR A 60 -15.00 8.18 2.06
CA THR A 60 -16.01 7.14 2.10
C THR A 60 -17.04 7.50 3.15
N ASN A 61 -18.12 6.74 3.20
CA ASN A 61 -19.14 6.93 4.22
C ASN A 61 -18.59 6.71 5.63
N ALA A 62 -17.54 5.95 5.75
CA ALA A 62 -16.89 5.71 7.04
C ALA A 62 -15.77 6.68 7.32
N GLY A 63 -15.54 7.67 6.44
CA GLY A 63 -14.49 8.63 6.61
C GLY A 63 -13.41 8.48 5.56
N PRO A 64 -12.29 9.22 5.72
CA PRO A 64 -11.20 9.12 4.74
C PRO A 64 -10.53 7.76 4.79
N LEU A 65 -10.27 7.21 3.63
CA LEU A 65 -9.58 5.94 3.48
C LEU A 65 -8.25 6.20 2.77
N PRO A 66 -7.13 6.00 3.47
CA PRO A 66 -5.84 6.19 2.81
C PRO A 66 -5.54 5.04 1.87
N ILE A 67 -4.98 5.39 0.72
CA ILE A 67 -4.53 4.38 -0.23
C ILE A 67 -3.09 4.67 -0.60
N ASN A 68 -2.37 3.60 -0.89
CA ASN A 68 -1.00 3.66 -1.39
C ASN A 68 -0.98 3.03 -2.76
N PHE A 69 -0.16 3.59 -3.64
CA PHE A 69 -0.06 3.06 -5.00
C PHE A 69 1.37 3.23 -5.47
N GLU A 70 1.83 2.23 -6.18
CA GLU A 70 3.18 2.26 -6.73
C GLU A 70 3.20 3.09 -8.01
N ILE A 71 4.26 3.89 -8.18
CA ILE A 71 4.44 4.70 -9.37
C ILE A 71 5.68 4.19 -10.08
N GLU A 72 5.49 3.74 -11.31
CA GLU A 72 6.62 3.28 -12.12
C GLU A 72 7.32 4.49 -12.71
N ALA A 73 8.48 4.81 -12.17
CA ALA A 73 9.22 5.99 -12.58
C ALA A 73 10.70 5.73 -12.44
N MET A 74 11.49 6.47 -13.20
CA MET A 74 12.93 6.32 -13.18
C MET A 74 13.59 7.30 -12.24
N ASN A 75 12.93 8.40 -11.94
CA ASN A 75 13.46 9.42 -11.04
C ASN A 75 12.30 10.20 -10.44
N LEU A 76 12.64 11.12 -9.55
CA LEU A 76 11.61 11.87 -8.83
C LEU A 76 10.76 12.72 -9.77
N ALA A 77 11.36 13.38 -10.72
CA ALA A 77 10.59 14.23 -11.64
C ALA A 77 9.58 13.40 -12.41
N ASP A 78 9.97 12.21 -12.83
CA ASP A 78 9.08 11.31 -13.55
C ASP A 78 7.95 10.85 -12.65
N ALA A 79 8.26 10.55 -11.39
CA ALA A 79 7.25 10.12 -10.44
C ALA A 79 6.23 11.22 -10.16
N VAL A 80 6.70 12.46 -10.03
CA VAL A 80 5.80 13.59 -9.81
C VAL A 80 4.86 13.76 -11.00
N GLU A 81 5.41 13.62 -12.18
CA GLU A 81 4.62 13.77 -13.40
C GLU A 81 3.55 12.69 -13.51
N LYS A 82 3.88 11.48 -13.09
CA LYS A 82 2.97 10.34 -13.19
C LYS A 82 2.04 10.19 -11.99
N PHE A 83 2.23 11.02 -10.98
CA PHE A 83 1.48 10.88 -9.74
C PHE A 83 -0.02 10.90 -9.97
N GLY A 84 -0.51 11.87 -10.74
CA GLY A 84 -1.96 12.02 -10.93
C GLY A 84 -2.58 10.79 -11.59
N GLU A 85 -1.92 10.29 -12.63
CA GLU A 85 -2.42 9.12 -13.33
C GLU A 85 -2.39 7.89 -12.43
N ALA A 86 -1.31 7.71 -11.70
CA ALA A 86 -1.18 6.57 -10.80
C ALA A 86 -2.21 6.67 -9.67
N ALA A 87 -2.44 7.86 -9.16
CA ALA A 87 -3.44 8.06 -8.12
C ALA A 87 -4.82 7.70 -8.62
N LYS A 88 -5.15 8.13 -9.84
CA LYS A 88 -6.45 7.83 -10.42
C LYS A 88 -6.65 6.32 -10.55
N GLU A 89 -5.65 5.63 -11.04
CA GLU A 89 -5.74 4.18 -11.18
C GLU A 89 -5.84 3.50 -9.82
N GLY A 90 -5.11 4.01 -8.84
CA GLY A 90 -5.17 3.45 -7.49
C GLY A 90 -6.54 3.63 -6.87
N VAL A 91 -7.14 4.79 -7.05
CA VAL A 91 -8.48 5.04 -6.54
C VAL A 91 -9.47 4.12 -7.21
N GLU A 92 -9.39 4.00 -8.52
CA GLU A 92 -10.33 3.14 -9.25
C GLU A 92 -10.20 1.69 -8.84
N ARG A 93 -8.97 1.22 -8.65
CA ARG A 93 -8.75 -0.15 -8.19
C ARG A 93 -9.33 -0.38 -6.81
N THR A 94 -9.12 0.57 -5.91
CA THR A 94 -9.62 0.44 -4.56
C THR A 94 -11.14 0.44 -4.53
N VAL A 95 -11.76 1.31 -5.32
CA VAL A 95 -13.21 1.35 -5.40
C VAL A 95 -13.75 0.02 -5.90
N ARG A 96 -13.12 -0.54 -6.93
CA ARG A 96 -13.55 -1.84 -7.44
C ARG A 96 -13.40 -2.93 -6.38
N GLU A 97 -12.31 -2.90 -5.62
CA GLU A 97 -12.10 -3.90 -4.58
C GLU A 97 -13.14 -3.76 -3.48
N LEU A 98 -13.49 -2.55 -3.12
CA LEU A 98 -14.51 -2.34 -2.11
C LEU A 98 -15.87 -2.83 -2.58
N GLN A 99 -16.20 -2.60 -3.84
CA GLN A 99 -17.44 -3.07 -4.39
C GLN A 99 -17.49 -4.60 -4.44
N GLU A 100 -16.38 -5.19 -4.80
CA GLU A 100 -16.30 -6.65 -4.83
C GLU A 100 -16.47 -7.24 -3.43
N LEU A 101 -15.82 -6.63 -2.44
CA LEU A 101 -15.93 -7.09 -1.07
C LEU A 101 -17.36 -6.99 -0.57
N ARG A 102 -18.02 -5.88 -0.88
CA ARG A 102 -19.41 -5.70 -0.47
C ARG A 102 -20.30 -6.74 -1.11
N ARG A 103 -20.06 -7.06 -2.36
CA ARG A 103 -20.84 -8.08 -3.06
C ARG A 103 -20.65 -9.44 -2.43
N GLN A 104 -19.44 -9.77 -2.06
CA GLN A 104 -19.16 -11.05 -1.41
C GLN A 104 -19.81 -11.13 -0.03
N GLN A 105 -19.80 -10.04 0.71
CA GLN A 105 -20.45 -10.02 2.00
C GLN A 105 -21.95 -10.20 1.87
N SER A 106 -22.55 -9.57 0.87
CA SER A 106 -23.97 -9.76 0.62
C SER A 106 -24.29 -11.21 0.31
N SER A 107 -23.47 -11.85 -0.50
CA SER A 107 -23.67 -13.25 -0.83
C SER A 107 -23.55 -14.12 0.40
N SER A 108 -22.60 -13.82 1.27
CA SER A 108 -22.44 -14.59 2.50
C SER A 108 -23.65 -14.46 3.41
N ILE A 109 -24.20 -13.28 3.51
CA ILE A 109 -25.36 -13.04 4.35
C ILE A 109 -26.56 -13.81 3.84
N VAL A 110 -26.73 -13.89 2.56
CA VAL A 110 -27.86 -14.57 1.98
C VAL A 110 -27.88 -16.04 2.35
N VAL A 111 -26.81 -16.61 2.56
CA VAL A 111 -26.75 -17.98 2.95
C VAL A 111 -27.35 -18.15 4.32
N PRO A 112 -28.04 -18.44 4.96
CA PRO A 112 -28.47 -18.57 6.03
C PRO A 112 -28.78 -19.19 6.79
N GLY A 113 -28.79 -19.03 6.65
CA GLY A 113 -29.25 -19.20 7.21
C GLY A 113 -29.18 -19.47 7.83
N ALA A 114 -29.07 -19.29 7.94
CA ALA A 114 -29.16 -19.19 8.29
C ALA A 114 -29.01 -18.91 8.73
N GLY A 115 -28.95 -18.77 8.96
CA GLY A 115 -29.10 -18.30 9.09
C GLY A 115 -28.75 -17.88 9.49
N ASP A 116 -28.83 -17.71 9.87
CA ASP A 116 -28.94 -17.28 10.07
C ASP A 116 -28.73 -16.91 10.37
N ARG A 117 -28.75 -16.93 10.66
CA ARG A 117 -29.02 -16.50 10.77
C ARG A 117 -29.05 -16.07 10.99
N LYS A 118 -29.01 -16.05 11.25
CA LYS A 118 -29.35 -15.65 11.26
C LYS A 118 -29.20 -15.24 11.28
N SER A 119 -29.13 -15.22 11.43
CA SER A 119 -29.30 -14.91 11.28
C SER A 119 -28.93 -14.51 11.31
N THR A 120 -28.89 -14.30 11.57
CA THR A 120 -28.95 -14.03 11.38
C THR A 120 -28.68 -13.73 11.25
N VAL A 121 -28.70 -13.65 11.42
CA VAL A 121 -28.83 -13.40 11.05
C VAL A 121 -28.77 -13.41 11.10
#